data_73d9c3d1b2536a00c84f5d93442b0882
#
_entry.id   73d9c3d1b2536a00c84f5d93442b0882
#
_cell.length_a   1.000
_cell.length_b   1.000
_cell.length_c   1.000
_cell.angle_alpha   90.00
_cell.angle_beta   90.00
_cell.angle_gamma   90.00
#
_symmetry.space_group_name_H-M   'P 1'
#
loop_
_entity.id
_entity.type
_entity.pdbx_description
1 polymer ?
#
loop_
_entity_poly.entity_id
_entity_poly.type
_entity_poly.pdbx_seq_one_letter_code
_entity_poly.pdbx_strand_id
1 'polypeptide(L)'
;MDHSPPTAEQTGEIYPRNAADELASPPMQPGWGFAVSSGILGWILDAFTFFILIFVVDALAGRFRIDKAAIIWSITITLATRPIGALVLGAMADRFGRRRPLIVCVLFFSVFTALTPFAPSYTMFILYRALYGIGMGGYWGIGASLVMENSPRRWRGLFSGIMQAGYSLGYLLAAVAVRTIEPQFGWQSLFLIALIIAVMVAILTVLAPEPSSCKEGRNTSFAKILLIPFYYKKDFVYLVVLMTFITCLSHGTQDLYPDFLKSVHNLSSAVVSNITVLYNIGAILGCLVIGHVSESLGRRKSIMLALSISVISFPAWAFGTSLGVLALGSFVMQFGVQGVFGVIPAHLNELSPDSVRSLFPGVVYQLGMLFGAPSVGIEFALRLSLGYPWALTVFELCTIAALFVICGFGPERHGHDLVS
;
A
#
# COMPACT_ATOMS: atom_id res chain seq x y z
N MET A 1 -23.83 19.86 58.28
CA MET A 1 -23.81 20.18 56.82
C MET A 1 -22.40 20.60 56.48
N ASP A 2 -21.67 19.67 55.90
CA ASP A 2 -20.26 19.84 55.57
C ASP A 2 -20.19 20.51 54.17
N HIS A 3 -19.70 21.74 54.13
CA HIS A 3 -19.51 22.52 52.91
C HIS A 3 -18.04 22.48 52.48
N SER A 4 -17.48 21.29 52.26
CA SER A 4 -16.22 21.18 51.56
C SER A 4 -16.44 21.40 50.04
N PRO A 5 -15.61 22.21 49.33
CA PRO A 5 -15.73 22.42 47.92
C PRO A 5 -15.41 21.12 47.16
N PRO A 6 -16.08 20.85 46.01
CA PRO A 6 -15.85 19.65 45.22
C PRO A 6 -14.38 19.59 44.73
N THR A 7 -13.78 18.42 44.83
CA THR A 7 -12.42 18.17 44.34
C THR A 7 -12.37 18.27 42.80
N ALA A 8 -11.25 18.68 42.29
CA ALA A 8 -11.01 18.95 40.86
C ALA A 8 -11.34 17.77 39.86
N GLU A 9 -11.56 16.57 40.41
CA GLU A 9 -12.02 15.39 39.63
C GLU A 9 -13.52 15.45 39.26
N GLN A 10 -14.32 16.33 39.87
CA GLN A 10 -15.77 16.39 39.62
C GLN A 10 -16.21 17.47 38.65
N THR A 11 -15.33 18.37 38.21
CA THR A 11 -15.71 19.51 37.35
C THR A 11 -15.47 19.32 35.88
N GLY A 12 -14.84 18.22 35.39
CA GLY A 12 -14.67 17.99 33.98
C GLY A 12 -13.92 19.13 33.23
N GLU A 13 -13.16 19.96 33.95
CA GLU A 13 -12.37 21.04 33.35
C GLU A 13 -11.24 20.43 32.51
N ILE A 14 -11.42 20.47 31.20
CA ILE A 14 -10.35 20.24 30.22
C ILE A 14 -9.35 21.38 30.39
N TYR A 15 -8.33 21.17 31.22
CA TYR A 15 -7.18 22.08 31.23
C TYR A 15 -6.60 22.11 29.79
N PRO A 16 -6.41 23.29 29.16
CA PRO A 16 -5.70 23.38 27.89
C PRO A 16 -4.30 22.81 28.14
N ARG A 17 -3.99 21.66 27.49
CA ARG A 17 -2.62 21.12 27.47
C ARG A 17 -1.70 22.23 26.97
N ASN A 18 -0.71 22.57 27.76
CA ASN A 18 0.31 23.56 27.34
C ASN A 18 0.94 23.08 26.02
N ALA A 19 1.15 24.00 25.08
CA ALA A 19 1.80 23.70 23.79
C ALA A 19 3.16 22.99 23.93
N ALA A 20 3.81 23.10 25.10
CA ALA A 20 5.03 22.38 25.46
C ALA A 20 4.79 20.88 25.75
N ASP A 21 3.62 20.53 26.32
CA ASP A 21 3.25 19.12 26.58
C ASP A 21 2.78 18.41 25.30
N GLU A 22 2.23 19.14 24.33
CA GLU A 22 1.92 18.61 23.00
C GLU A 22 3.18 18.29 22.18
N LEU A 23 4.32 18.92 22.47
CA LEU A 23 5.61 18.66 21.81
C LEU A 23 6.43 17.54 22.46
N ALA A 24 6.12 17.15 23.68
CA ALA A 24 6.74 16.02 24.38
C ALA A 24 6.09 14.69 23.92
N SER A 25 6.49 14.21 22.76
CA SER A 25 6.16 12.83 22.36
C SER A 25 6.62 11.87 23.46
N PRO A 26 5.81 10.88 23.88
CA PRO A 26 6.26 9.87 24.83
C PRO A 26 7.57 9.23 24.35
N PRO A 27 8.48 8.87 25.25
CA PRO A 27 9.78 8.33 24.87
C PRO A 27 9.57 7.07 24.02
N MET A 28 10.28 7.04 22.89
CA MET A 28 10.23 5.91 21.95
C MET A 28 10.61 4.61 22.65
N GLN A 29 9.85 3.55 22.42
CA GLN A 29 10.19 2.23 22.98
C GLN A 29 11.55 1.77 22.44
N PRO A 30 12.43 1.20 23.30
CA PRO A 30 13.68 0.60 22.81
C PRO A 30 13.40 -0.39 21.69
N GLY A 31 14.16 -0.31 20.59
CA GLY A 31 13.98 -1.20 19.44
C GLY A 31 12.90 -0.79 18.42
N TRP A 32 12.27 0.39 18.55
CA TRP A 32 11.29 0.90 17.58
C TRP A 32 11.80 0.87 16.13
N GLY A 33 13.10 1.11 15.93
CA GLY A 33 13.71 1.05 14.60
C GLY A 33 13.60 -0.34 13.95
N PHE A 34 13.64 -1.43 14.73
CA PHE A 34 13.41 -2.78 14.20
C PHE A 34 11.97 -2.97 13.74
N ALA A 35 10.98 -2.41 14.48
CA ALA A 35 9.58 -2.47 14.10
C ALA A 35 9.33 -1.74 12.77
N VAL A 36 9.84 -0.52 12.66
CA VAL A 36 9.71 0.29 11.44
C VAL A 36 10.44 -0.37 10.26
N SER A 37 11.68 -0.81 10.47
CA SER A 37 12.47 -1.48 9.41
C SER A 37 11.81 -2.76 8.94
N SER A 38 11.29 -3.61 9.85
CA SER A 38 10.64 -4.86 9.46
C SER A 38 9.37 -4.61 8.65
N GLY A 39 8.55 -3.61 9.03
CA GLY A 39 7.36 -3.25 8.29
C GLY A 39 7.65 -2.68 6.89
N ILE A 40 8.71 -1.87 6.75
CA ILE A 40 9.11 -1.31 5.46
C ILE A 40 9.75 -2.38 4.56
N LEU A 41 10.73 -3.13 5.07
CA LEU A 41 11.45 -4.14 4.29
C LEU A 41 10.53 -5.29 3.86
N GLY A 42 9.59 -5.70 4.69
CA GLY A 42 8.64 -6.70 4.28
C GLY A 42 7.64 -6.20 3.24
N TRP A 43 7.29 -4.90 3.21
CA TRP A 43 6.49 -4.31 2.13
C TRP A 43 7.26 -4.27 0.81
N ILE A 44 8.57 -3.96 0.86
CA ILE A 44 9.46 -4.06 -0.30
C ILE A 44 9.53 -5.52 -0.79
N LEU A 45 9.67 -6.48 0.12
CA LEU A 45 9.68 -7.90 -0.21
C LEU A 45 8.36 -8.37 -0.83
N ASP A 46 7.23 -7.91 -0.28
CA ASP A 46 5.89 -8.20 -0.80
C ASP A 46 5.76 -7.74 -2.27
N ALA A 47 6.12 -6.49 -2.55
CA ALA A 47 6.15 -5.95 -3.90
C ALA A 47 7.15 -6.72 -4.81
N PHE A 48 8.36 -6.98 -4.33
CA PHE A 48 9.36 -7.75 -5.07
C PHE A 48 8.81 -9.12 -5.50
N THR A 49 8.21 -9.87 -4.57
CA THR A 49 7.67 -11.21 -4.85
C THR A 49 6.45 -11.20 -5.78
N PHE A 50 5.71 -10.12 -5.78
CA PHE A 50 4.60 -9.91 -6.72
C PHE A 50 5.13 -9.66 -8.14
N PHE A 51 6.10 -8.76 -8.28
CA PHE A 51 6.59 -8.32 -9.59
C PHE A 51 7.50 -9.35 -10.29
N ILE A 52 8.28 -10.15 -9.56
CA ILE A 52 9.08 -11.21 -10.21
C ILE A 52 8.20 -12.15 -11.03
N LEU A 53 6.99 -12.48 -10.59
CA LEU A 53 6.08 -13.29 -11.37
C LEU A 53 5.70 -12.64 -12.70
N ILE A 54 5.45 -11.33 -12.71
CA ILE A 54 5.07 -10.58 -13.90
C ILE A 54 6.20 -10.60 -14.94
N PHE A 55 7.46 -10.52 -14.49
CA PHE A 55 8.61 -10.54 -15.38
C PHE A 55 8.88 -11.93 -15.97
N VAL A 56 8.48 -13.02 -15.31
CA VAL A 56 8.76 -14.40 -15.75
C VAL A 56 7.53 -15.13 -16.31
N VAL A 57 6.49 -14.40 -16.72
CA VAL A 57 5.24 -14.98 -17.28
C VAL A 57 5.56 -15.91 -18.46
N ASP A 58 6.49 -15.53 -19.35
CA ASP A 58 6.89 -16.31 -20.52
C ASP A 58 7.56 -17.63 -20.12
N ALA A 59 8.45 -17.60 -19.15
CA ALA A 59 9.13 -18.78 -18.65
C ALA A 59 8.14 -19.76 -17.98
N LEU A 60 7.18 -19.24 -17.20
CA LEU A 60 6.14 -20.04 -16.56
C LEU A 60 5.18 -20.66 -17.59
N ALA A 61 4.73 -19.89 -18.59
CA ALA A 61 3.88 -20.38 -19.67
C ALA A 61 4.56 -21.52 -20.43
N GLY A 62 5.84 -21.37 -20.76
CA GLY A 62 6.64 -22.41 -21.39
C GLY A 62 6.81 -23.65 -20.52
N ARG A 63 7.03 -23.49 -19.21
CA ARG A 63 7.16 -24.61 -18.26
C ARG A 63 5.88 -25.47 -18.18
N PHE A 64 4.71 -24.82 -18.06
CA PHE A 64 3.44 -25.55 -17.96
C PHE A 64 2.83 -25.88 -19.33
N ARG A 65 3.43 -25.42 -20.44
CA ARG A 65 2.92 -25.58 -21.82
C ARG A 65 1.47 -25.08 -21.97
N ILE A 66 1.20 -23.89 -21.44
CA ILE A 66 -0.11 -23.23 -21.47
C ILE A 66 0.03 -21.81 -22.01
N ASP A 67 -1.12 -21.19 -22.31
CA ASP A 67 -1.18 -19.80 -22.75
C ASP A 67 -0.71 -18.83 -21.62
N LYS A 68 -0.05 -17.75 -22.01
CA LYS A 68 0.33 -16.64 -21.10
C LYS A 68 -0.88 -16.08 -20.34
N ALA A 69 -2.05 -16.02 -20.98
CA ALA A 69 -3.29 -15.59 -20.34
C ALA A 69 -3.61 -16.43 -19.10
N ALA A 70 -3.35 -17.74 -19.10
CA ALA A 70 -3.55 -18.59 -17.94
C ALA A 70 -2.60 -18.23 -16.78
N ILE A 71 -1.34 -17.85 -17.06
CA ILE A 71 -0.43 -17.36 -16.03
C ILE A 71 -0.91 -16.01 -15.49
N ILE A 72 -1.39 -15.09 -16.33
CA ILE A 72 -1.94 -13.78 -15.93
C ILE A 72 -3.16 -13.96 -15.01
N TRP A 73 -4.02 -14.95 -15.25
CA TRP A 73 -5.12 -15.30 -14.37
C TRP A 73 -4.68 -15.62 -12.94
N SER A 74 -3.47 -16.15 -12.73
CA SER A 74 -2.94 -16.38 -11.39
C SER A 74 -2.74 -15.08 -10.58
N ILE A 75 -2.49 -13.95 -11.26
CA ILE A 75 -2.40 -12.63 -10.63
C ILE A 75 -3.78 -12.23 -10.10
N THR A 76 -4.82 -12.41 -10.91
CA THR A 76 -6.22 -12.15 -10.50
C THR A 76 -6.60 -12.99 -9.28
N ILE A 77 -6.25 -14.29 -9.27
CA ILE A 77 -6.51 -15.18 -8.12
C ILE A 77 -5.75 -14.68 -6.87
N THR A 78 -4.49 -14.30 -7.04
CA THR A 78 -3.70 -13.74 -5.94
C THR A 78 -4.38 -12.50 -5.35
N LEU A 79 -4.81 -11.56 -6.18
CA LEU A 79 -5.48 -10.33 -5.73
C LEU A 79 -6.84 -10.62 -5.08
N ALA A 80 -7.61 -11.57 -5.61
CA ALA A 80 -8.92 -11.96 -5.08
C ALA A 80 -8.84 -12.63 -3.69
N THR A 81 -7.74 -13.29 -3.37
CA THR A 81 -7.55 -13.94 -2.06
C THR A 81 -6.96 -13.02 -0.97
N ARG A 82 -6.41 -11.88 -1.34
CA ARG A 82 -5.83 -10.90 -0.40
C ARG A 82 -6.80 -10.41 0.68
N PRO A 83 -8.08 -10.07 0.40
CA PRO A 83 -9.03 -9.67 1.45
C PRO A 83 -9.23 -10.73 2.53
N ILE A 84 -9.17 -12.02 2.17
CA ILE A 84 -9.26 -13.14 3.14
C ILE A 84 -8.08 -13.07 4.12
N GLY A 85 -6.87 -12.87 3.58
CA GLY A 85 -5.66 -12.70 4.39
C GLY A 85 -5.74 -11.50 5.32
N ALA A 86 -6.18 -10.34 4.81
CA ALA A 86 -6.36 -9.15 5.62
C ALA A 86 -7.35 -9.37 6.78
N LEU A 87 -8.45 -10.05 6.51
CA LEU A 87 -9.47 -10.35 7.51
C LEU A 87 -8.94 -11.30 8.59
N VAL A 88 -8.38 -12.44 8.20
CA VAL A 88 -7.96 -13.49 9.15
C VAL A 88 -6.69 -13.09 9.91
N LEU A 89 -5.63 -12.74 9.17
CA LEU A 89 -4.32 -12.43 9.77
C LEU A 89 -4.32 -11.07 10.46
N GLY A 90 -5.10 -10.10 9.96
CA GLY A 90 -5.33 -8.82 10.63
C GLY A 90 -6.03 -8.99 11.98
N ALA A 91 -7.10 -9.79 12.04
CA ALA A 91 -7.79 -10.11 13.30
C ALA A 91 -6.88 -10.88 14.28
N MET A 92 -6.03 -11.78 13.76
CA MET A 92 -5.01 -12.45 14.60
C MET A 92 -4.01 -11.44 15.18
N ALA A 93 -3.59 -10.44 14.39
CA ALA A 93 -2.65 -9.43 14.84
C ALA A 93 -3.26 -8.50 15.90
N ASP A 94 -4.52 -8.13 15.77
CA ASP A 94 -5.21 -7.32 16.77
C ASP A 94 -5.43 -8.11 18.08
N ARG A 95 -5.63 -9.43 18.00
CA ARG A 95 -5.84 -10.27 19.18
C ARG A 95 -4.54 -10.72 19.86
N PHE A 96 -3.55 -11.18 19.09
CA PHE A 96 -2.35 -11.85 19.63
C PHE A 96 -1.10 -10.97 19.63
N GLY A 97 -1.21 -9.73 19.14
CA GLY A 97 -0.09 -8.81 18.94
C GLY A 97 0.39 -8.80 17.48
N ARG A 98 1.14 -7.74 17.09
CA ARG A 98 1.53 -7.50 15.68
C ARG A 98 2.70 -8.41 15.24
N ARG A 99 3.66 -8.66 16.12
CA ARG A 99 4.92 -9.36 15.78
C ARG A 99 4.71 -10.76 15.23
N ARG A 100 4.01 -11.61 16.00
CA ARG A 100 3.82 -13.04 15.63
C ARG A 100 3.08 -13.21 14.31
N PRO A 101 1.91 -12.58 14.10
CA PRO A 101 1.22 -12.68 12.82
C PRO A 101 2.01 -12.07 11.65
N LEU A 102 2.82 -11.01 11.86
CA LEU A 102 3.67 -10.46 10.81
C LEU A 102 4.73 -11.48 10.37
N ILE A 103 5.40 -12.15 11.31
CA ILE A 103 6.36 -13.23 11.01
C ILE A 103 5.68 -14.35 10.23
N VAL A 104 4.49 -14.77 10.68
CA VAL A 104 3.71 -15.80 9.97
C VAL A 104 3.38 -15.35 8.55
N CYS A 105 2.90 -14.12 8.34
CA CYS A 105 2.61 -13.58 7.01
C CYS A 105 3.82 -13.63 6.09
N VAL A 106 4.96 -13.08 6.56
CA VAL A 106 6.19 -12.97 5.76
C VAL A 106 6.70 -14.35 5.37
N LEU A 107 6.81 -15.27 6.31
CA LEU A 107 7.28 -16.62 6.03
C LEU A 107 6.30 -17.39 5.14
N PHE A 108 4.99 -17.26 5.41
CA PHE A 108 3.94 -17.95 4.67
C PHE A 108 3.95 -17.55 3.19
N PHE A 109 3.84 -16.27 2.87
CA PHE A 109 3.84 -15.86 1.47
C PHE A 109 5.19 -16.15 0.78
N SER A 110 6.30 -16.06 1.50
CA SER A 110 7.62 -16.33 0.91
C SER A 110 7.86 -17.82 0.64
N VAL A 111 7.35 -18.72 1.50
CA VAL A 111 7.38 -20.16 1.25
C VAL A 111 6.59 -20.50 -0.03
N PHE A 112 5.36 -19.98 -0.18
CA PHE A 112 4.58 -20.23 -1.40
C PHE A 112 5.16 -19.55 -2.63
N THR A 113 5.85 -18.41 -2.46
CA THR A 113 6.67 -17.81 -3.51
C THR A 113 7.78 -18.79 -3.93
N ALA A 114 8.58 -19.28 -2.99
CA ALA A 114 9.68 -20.19 -3.27
C ALA A 114 9.22 -21.55 -3.86
N LEU A 115 8.04 -22.03 -3.52
CA LEU A 115 7.45 -23.25 -4.08
C LEU A 115 6.89 -23.05 -5.50
N THR A 116 6.54 -21.82 -5.89
CA THR A 116 5.93 -21.50 -7.19
C THR A 116 6.69 -22.08 -8.39
N PRO A 117 8.03 -21.93 -8.52
CA PRO A 117 8.78 -22.49 -9.65
C PRO A 117 8.86 -24.02 -9.65
N PHE A 118 8.56 -24.68 -8.53
CA PHE A 118 8.64 -26.13 -8.40
C PHE A 118 7.26 -26.79 -8.42
N ALA A 119 6.20 -26.04 -8.70
CA ALA A 119 4.84 -26.60 -8.79
C ALA A 119 4.79 -27.75 -9.84
N PRO A 120 4.26 -28.94 -9.47
CA PRO A 120 4.25 -30.10 -10.35
C PRO A 120 3.20 -29.98 -11.47
N SER A 121 2.19 -29.12 -11.28
CA SER A 121 1.11 -28.88 -12.24
C SER A 121 0.63 -27.44 -12.18
N TYR A 122 -0.08 -27.00 -13.23
CA TYR A 122 -0.71 -25.69 -13.26
C TYR A 122 -1.73 -25.51 -12.11
N THR A 123 -2.47 -26.55 -11.74
CA THR A 123 -3.41 -26.51 -10.60
C THR A 123 -2.67 -26.23 -9.28
N MET A 124 -1.52 -26.89 -9.04
CA MET A 124 -0.70 -26.63 -7.86
C MET A 124 -0.08 -25.23 -7.88
N PHE A 125 0.33 -24.77 -9.07
CA PHE A 125 0.79 -23.38 -9.23
C PHE A 125 -0.31 -22.38 -8.83
N ILE A 126 -1.54 -22.55 -9.30
CA ILE A 126 -2.68 -21.69 -8.93
C ILE A 126 -2.95 -21.75 -7.42
N LEU A 127 -2.90 -22.95 -6.81
CA LEU A 127 -3.06 -23.11 -5.36
C LEU A 127 -1.98 -22.33 -4.59
N TYR A 128 -0.71 -22.43 -5.01
CA TYR A 128 0.37 -21.67 -4.38
C TYR A 128 0.17 -20.16 -4.53
N ARG A 129 -0.33 -19.69 -5.68
CA ARG A 129 -0.66 -18.28 -5.90
C ARG A 129 -1.83 -17.79 -5.04
N ALA A 130 -2.85 -18.63 -4.83
CA ALA A 130 -3.95 -18.31 -3.92
C ALA A 130 -3.49 -18.21 -2.46
N LEU A 131 -2.67 -19.16 -2.00
CA LEU A 131 -2.10 -19.16 -0.65
C LEU A 131 -1.12 -18.00 -0.45
N TYR A 132 -0.27 -17.72 -1.44
CA TYR A 132 0.56 -16.52 -1.47
C TYR A 132 -0.28 -15.25 -1.28
N GLY A 133 -1.40 -15.12 -2.02
CA GLY A 133 -2.32 -13.98 -1.91
C GLY A 133 -2.89 -13.82 -0.49
N ILE A 134 -3.24 -14.91 0.19
CA ILE A 134 -3.70 -14.85 1.59
C ILE A 134 -2.61 -14.29 2.50
N GLY A 135 -1.37 -14.78 2.39
CA GLY A 135 -0.24 -14.28 3.18
C GLY A 135 0.06 -12.80 2.92
N MET A 136 0.13 -12.44 1.65
CA MET A 136 0.36 -11.07 1.17
C MET A 136 -0.73 -10.11 1.65
N GLY A 137 -2.00 -10.53 1.59
CA GLY A 137 -3.13 -9.71 1.98
C GLY A 137 -3.13 -9.32 3.46
N GLY A 138 -2.70 -10.23 4.33
CA GLY A 138 -2.57 -9.94 5.77
C GLY A 138 -1.41 -9.00 6.10
N TYR A 139 -0.34 -9.02 5.30
CA TYR A 139 0.88 -8.29 5.59
C TYR A 139 0.68 -6.78 5.69
N TRP A 140 0.03 -6.16 4.70
CA TRP A 140 -0.03 -4.70 4.61
C TRP A 140 -0.65 -4.04 5.85
N GLY A 141 -1.80 -4.53 6.32
CA GLY A 141 -2.48 -3.97 7.50
C GLY A 141 -1.65 -4.12 8.78
N ILE A 142 -1.01 -5.28 8.99
CA ILE A 142 -0.18 -5.56 10.16
C ILE A 142 1.12 -4.73 10.10
N GLY A 143 1.76 -4.68 8.92
CA GLY A 143 2.98 -3.90 8.72
C GLY A 143 2.74 -2.40 8.89
N ALA A 144 1.66 -1.87 8.30
CA ALA A 144 1.29 -0.47 8.43
C ALA A 144 1.00 -0.08 9.89
N SER A 145 0.22 -0.88 10.62
CA SER A 145 -0.04 -0.61 12.04
C SER A 145 1.26 -0.68 12.87
N LEU A 146 2.12 -1.68 12.63
CA LEU A 146 3.40 -1.79 13.32
C LEU A 146 4.30 -0.57 13.09
N VAL A 147 4.39 -0.10 11.84
CA VAL A 147 5.18 1.10 11.47
C VAL A 147 4.56 2.35 12.10
N MET A 148 3.24 2.57 11.96
CA MET A 148 2.59 3.79 12.41
C MET A 148 2.56 3.92 13.94
N GLU A 149 2.35 2.82 14.66
CA GLU A 149 2.32 2.78 16.12
C GLU A 149 3.72 2.94 16.76
N ASN A 150 4.78 2.50 16.06
CA ASN A 150 6.16 2.63 16.53
C ASN A 150 6.90 3.86 15.97
N SER A 151 6.30 4.64 15.06
CA SER A 151 6.91 5.85 14.50
C SER A 151 6.72 7.06 15.42
N PRO A 152 7.76 7.93 15.58
CA PRO A 152 7.58 9.20 16.26
C PRO A 152 6.44 10.00 15.61
N ARG A 153 5.56 10.60 16.43
CA ARG A 153 4.38 11.33 15.95
C ARG A 153 4.73 12.36 14.86
N ARG A 154 5.76 13.17 15.09
CA ARG A 154 6.24 14.22 14.16
C ARG A 154 6.82 13.68 12.83
N TRP A 155 7.10 12.37 12.72
CA TRP A 155 7.69 11.73 11.55
C TRP A 155 6.77 10.67 10.94
N ARG A 156 5.57 10.49 11.50
CA ARG A 156 4.63 9.43 11.09
C ARG A 156 4.28 9.50 9.60
N GLY A 157 4.02 10.69 9.05
CA GLY A 157 3.75 10.86 7.63
C GLY A 157 4.98 10.56 6.76
N LEU A 158 6.19 10.90 7.22
CA LEU A 158 7.41 10.52 6.50
C LEU A 158 7.57 8.99 6.47
N PHE A 159 7.39 8.30 7.61
CA PHE A 159 7.46 6.82 7.65
C PHE A 159 6.33 6.17 6.87
N SER A 160 5.14 6.78 6.83
CA SER A 160 4.05 6.40 5.92
C SER A 160 4.51 6.46 4.46
N GLY A 161 5.13 7.58 4.06
CA GLY A 161 5.69 7.76 2.72
C GLY A 161 6.80 6.78 2.40
N ILE A 162 7.75 6.55 3.32
CA ILE A 162 8.85 5.58 3.14
C ILE A 162 8.28 4.16 2.98
N MET A 163 7.31 3.77 3.81
CA MET A 163 6.68 2.47 3.71
C MET A 163 6.04 2.30 2.33
N GLN A 164 5.25 3.27 1.88
CA GLN A 164 4.53 3.17 0.62
C GLN A 164 5.45 3.24 -0.61
N ALA A 165 6.53 4.04 -0.55
CA ALA A 165 7.59 4.05 -1.56
C ALA A 165 8.26 2.67 -1.74
N GLY A 166 8.18 1.82 -0.72
CA GLY A 166 8.67 0.44 -0.75
C GLY A 166 8.05 -0.39 -1.88
N TYR A 167 6.82 -0.08 -2.32
CA TYR A 167 6.19 -0.77 -3.45
C TYR A 167 6.93 -0.52 -4.77
N SER A 168 7.18 0.75 -5.10
CA SER A 168 7.96 1.14 -6.30
C SER A 168 9.41 0.65 -6.21
N LEU A 169 10.00 0.68 -5.01
CA LEU A 169 11.34 0.14 -4.79
C LEU A 169 11.38 -1.38 -5.01
N GLY A 170 10.38 -2.13 -4.54
CA GLY A 170 10.25 -3.57 -4.77
C GLY A 170 10.14 -3.91 -6.26
N TYR A 171 9.38 -3.11 -7.04
CA TYR A 171 9.32 -3.23 -8.49
C TYR A 171 10.70 -3.04 -9.15
N LEU A 172 11.41 -1.96 -8.79
CA LEU A 172 12.74 -1.68 -9.33
C LEU A 172 13.75 -2.79 -8.98
N LEU A 173 13.72 -3.28 -7.74
CA LEU A 173 14.58 -4.39 -7.30
C LEU A 173 14.26 -5.69 -8.06
N ALA A 174 12.98 -5.98 -8.33
CA ALA A 174 12.58 -7.12 -9.15
C ALA A 174 13.13 -6.99 -10.59
N ALA A 175 13.00 -5.81 -11.21
CA ALA A 175 13.54 -5.55 -12.54
C ALA A 175 15.08 -5.70 -12.60
N VAL A 176 15.78 -5.21 -11.57
CA VAL A 176 17.24 -5.37 -11.46
C VAL A 176 17.61 -6.85 -11.28
N ALA A 177 16.89 -7.57 -10.41
CA ALA A 177 17.15 -9.00 -10.16
C ALA A 177 16.94 -9.85 -11.44
N VAL A 178 15.88 -9.58 -12.20
CA VAL A 178 15.64 -10.22 -13.49
C VAL A 178 16.81 -9.94 -14.46
N ARG A 179 17.29 -8.72 -14.52
CA ARG A 179 18.39 -8.35 -15.43
C ARG A 179 19.75 -8.93 -15.04
N THR A 180 20.02 -9.08 -13.73
CA THR A 180 21.36 -9.43 -13.22
C THR A 180 21.48 -10.87 -12.75
N ILE A 181 20.44 -11.43 -12.16
CA ILE A 181 20.45 -12.76 -11.49
C ILE A 181 19.90 -13.83 -12.43
N GLU A 182 18.78 -13.56 -13.12
CA GLU A 182 18.13 -14.54 -14.00
C GLU A 182 19.07 -15.09 -15.08
N PRO A 183 19.89 -14.28 -15.79
CA PRO A 183 20.80 -14.81 -16.84
C PRO A 183 21.86 -15.77 -16.32
N GLN A 184 22.24 -15.67 -15.04
CA GLN A 184 23.31 -16.46 -14.42
C GLN A 184 22.77 -17.71 -13.72
N PHE A 185 21.63 -17.59 -13.03
CA PHE A 185 21.09 -18.62 -12.13
C PHE A 185 19.71 -19.15 -12.53
N GLY A 186 19.14 -18.64 -13.62
CA GLY A 186 17.80 -18.98 -14.07
C GLY A 186 16.70 -18.25 -13.27
N TRP A 187 15.50 -18.16 -13.86
CA TRP A 187 14.37 -17.43 -13.30
C TRP A 187 13.89 -18.01 -11.95
N GLN A 188 14.13 -19.29 -11.66
CA GLN A 188 13.76 -19.92 -10.39
C GLN A 188 14.48 -19.32 -9.19
N SER A 189 15.71 -18.85 -9.40
CA SER A 189 16.54 -18.24 -8.34
C SER A 189 15.90 -16.98 -7.76
N LEU A 190 15.13 -16.22 -8.54
CA LEU A 190 14.43 -15.02 -8.10
C LEU A 190 13.43 -15.32 -6.99
N PHE A 191 12.73 -16.46 -7.10
CA PHE A 191 11.76 -16.90 -6.09
C PHE A 191 12.44 -17.42 -4.82
N LEU A 192 13.61 -18.04 -4.94
CA LEU A 192 14.38 -18.55 -3.79
C LEU A 192 15.02 -17.42 -2.98
N ILE A 193 15.49 -16.37 -3.62
CA ILE A 193 16.04 -15.18 -2.96
C ILE A 193 15.00 -14.53 -2.05
N ALA A 194 13.73 -14.51 -2.47
CA ALA A 194 12.65 -13.98 -1.64
C ALA A 194 12.57 -14.66 -0.27
N LEU A 195 12.82 -15.98 -0.19
CA LEU A 195 12.81 -16.70 1.09
C LEU A 195 13.96 -16.28 2.00
N ILE A 196 15.16 -16.02 1.45
CA ILE A 196 16.32 -15.55 2.22
C ILE A 196 16.01 -14.17 2.82
N ILE A 197 15.45 -13.25 2.02
CA ILE A 197 15.08 -11.92 2.49
C ILE A 197 13.97 -12.01 3.54
N ALA A 198 13.00 -12.93 3.37
CA ALA A 198 11.93 -13.16 4.35
C ALA A 198 12.45 -13.58 5.72
N VAL A 199 13.45 -14.46 5.78
CA VAL A 199 14.08 -14.86 7.05
C VAL A 199 14.72 -13.65 7.72
N MET A 200 15.41 -12.79 6.96
CA MET A 200 15.99 -11.55 7.50
C MET A 200 14.90 -10.62 8.06
N VAL A 201 13.79 -10.41 7.33
CA VAL A 201 12.66 -9.60 7.81
C VAL A 201 12.03 -10.23 9.06
N ALA A 202 11.90 -11.56 9.12
CA ALA A 202 11.38 -12.26 10.29
C ALA A 202 12.30 -12.05 11.52
N ILE A 203 13.63 -12.12 11.37
CA ILE A 203 14.58 -11.84 12.44
C ILE A 203 14.42 -10.40 12.95
N LEU A 204 14.35 -9.41 12.06
CA LEU A 204 14.11 -8.01 12.45
C LEU A 204 12.79 -7.86 13.20
N THR A 205 11.74 -8.57 12.76
CA THR A 205 10.44 -8.55 13.43
C THR A 205 10.52 -9.18 14.83
N VAL A 206 11.33 -10.21 15.05
CA VAL A 206 11.54 -10.79 16.39
C VAL A 206 12.17 -9.77 17.35
N LEU A 207 13.04 -8.90 16.85
CA LEU A 207 13.71 -7.86 17.64
C LEU A 207 12.82 -6.61 17.86
N ALA A 208 11.72 -6.48 17.12
CA ALA A 208 10.80 -5.36 17.22
C ALA A 208 10.03 -5.35 18.56
N PRO A 209 9.76 -4.19 19.19
CA PRO A 209 8.86 -4.11 20.34
C PRO A 209 7.41 -4.36 19.91
N GLU A 210 6.62 -4.91 20.82
CA GLU A 210 5.18 -5.04 20.63
C GLU A 210 4.50 -3.73 21.04
N PRO A 211 3.66 -3.11 20.20
CA PRO A 211 2.97 -1.88 20.55
C PRO A 211 2.08 -2.04 21.78
N SER A 212 1.99 -1.00 22.62
CA SER A 212 1.15 -1.01 23.83
C SER A 212 -0.35 -1.10 23.55
N SER A 213 -0.79 -0.58 22.42
CA SER A 213 -2.17 -0.67 21.89
C SER A 213 -2.70 -2.11 21.75
N CYS A 214 -1.82 -3.10 21.63
CA CYS A 214 -2.20 -4.51 21.58
C CYS A 214 -2.87 -5.04 22.85
N LYS A 215 -2.79 -4.32 23.99
CA LYS A 215 -3.39 -4.76 25.25
C LYS A 215 -4.92 -4.78 25.20
N GLU A 216 -5.54 -3.85 24.50
CA GLU A 216 -7.00 -3.75 24.37
C GLU A 216 -7.60 -4.89 23.54
N GLY A 217 -6.97 -5.25 22.42
CA GLY A 217 -7.43 -6.33 21.56
C GLY A 217 -7.35 -7.71 22.22
N ARG A 218 -6.40 -7.95 23.13
CA ARG A 218 -6.21 -9.26 23.81
C ARG A 218 -7.42 -9.74 24.61
N ASN A 219 -8.19 -8.83 25.16
CA ASN A 219 -9.38 -9.16 25.96
C ASN A 219 -10.66 -9.33 25.12
N THR A 220 -10.57 -9.05 23.80
CA THR A 220 -11.73 -9.13 22.90
C THR A 220 -11.79 -10.48 22.22
N SER A 221 -12.99 -11.09 22.15
CA SER A 221 -13.18 -12.35 21.41
C SER A 221 -12.90 -12.17 19.93
N PHE A 222 -12.26 -13.17 19.27
CA PHE A 222 -11.96 -13.15 17.84
C PHE A 222 -13.19 -12.83 16.98
N ALA A 223 -14.34 -13.44 17.31
CA ALA A 223 -15.60 -13.17 16.61
C ALA A 223 -16.05 -11.71 16.76
N LYS A 224 -15.85 -11.08 17.93
CA LYS A 224 -16.17 -9.66 18.14
C LYS A 224 -15.24 -8.77 17.31
N ILE A 225 -13.94 -9.08 17.23
CA ILE A 225 -12.97 -8.34 16.41
C ILE A 225 -13.42 -8.29 14.95
N LEU A 226 -13.87 -9.41 14.39
CA LEU A 226 -14.37 -9.49 13.02
C LEU A 226 -15.64 -8.67 12.78
N LEU A 227 -16.42 -8.38 13.83
CA LEU A 227 -17.64 -7.59 13.74
C LEU A 227 -17.43 -6.08 13.92
N ILE A 228 -16.29 -5.65 14.47
CA ILE A 228 -16.01 -4.23 14.73
C ILE A 228 -16.18 -3.34 13.48
N PRO A 229 -15.72 -3.72 12.26
CA PRO A 229 -15.94 -2.91 11.06
C PRO A 229 -17.43 -2.57 10.81
N PHE A 230 -18.34 -3.45 11.18
CA PHE A 230 -19.79 -3.23 11.04
C PHE A 230 -20.34 -2.20 12.03
N TYR A 231 -19.74 -2.08 13.22
CA TYR A 231 -20.10 -1.02 14.19
C TYR A 231 -19.61 0.36 13.72
N TYR A 232 -18.46 0.41 13.05
CA TYR A 232 -17.87 1.63 12.48
C TYR A 232 -18.15 1.76 10.97
N LYS A 233 -19.33 1.30 10.53
CA LYS A 233 -19.69 1.18 9.11
C LYS A 233 -19.53 2.48 8.30
N LYS A 234 -19.75 3.66 8.90
CA LYS A 234 -19.59 4.95 8.21
C LYS A 234 -18.13 5.19 7.83
N ASP A 235 -17.22 5.06 8.79
CA ASP A 235 -15.78 5.25 8.55
C ASP A 235 -15.24 4.13 7.65
N PHE A 236 -15.71 2.89 7.84
CA PHE A 236 -15.33 1.75 7.01
C PHE A 236 -15.70 1.96 5.54
N VAL A 237 -16.95 2.29 5.24
CA VAL A 237 -17.42 2.52 3.88
C VAL A 237 -16.72 3.73 3.26
N TYR A 238 -16.58 4.82 4.02
CA TYR A 238 -15.83 6.00 3.56
C TYR A 238 -14.42 5.63 3.12
N LEU A 239 -13.69 4.89 3.95
CA LEU A 239 -12.30 4.51 3.66
C LEU A 239 -12.20 3.49 2.52
N VAL A 240 -13.15 2.55 2.39
CA VAL A 240 -13.19 1.63 1.24
C VAL A 240 -13.43 2.40 -0.05
N VAL A 241 -14.37 3.35 -0.05
CA VAL A 241 -14.64 4.21 -1.23
C VAL A 241 -13.41 5.05 -1.55
N LEU A 242 -12.80 5.70 -0.56
CA LEU A 242 -11.55 6.46 -0.73
C LEU A 242 -10.47 5.59 -1.38
N MET A 243 -10.20 4.41 -0.83
CA MET A 243 -9.18 3.49 -1.35
C MET A 243 -9.52 2.97 -2.75
N THR A 244 -10.80 2.74 -3.06
CA THR A 244 -11.24 2.35 -4.40
C THR A 244 -10.84 3.41 -5.44
N PHE A 245 -11.17 4.66 -5.19
CA PHE A 245 -10.84 5.74 -6.14
C PHE A 245 -9.33 6.04 -6.19
N ILE A 246 -8.60 5.90 -5.07
CA ILE A 246 -7.13 5.99 -5.07
C ILE A 246 -6.51 4.86 -5.91
N THR A 247 -7.09 3.67 -5.85
CA THR A 247 -6.66 2.53 -6.67
C THR A 247 -6.96 2.76 -8.15
N CYS A 248 -8.16 3.28 -8.50
CA CYS A 248 -8.48 3.70 -9.86
C CYS A 248 -7.47 4.72 -10.40
N LEU A 249 -7.15 5.74 -9.61
CA LEU A 249 -6.14 6.75 -9.93
C LEU A 249 -4.75 6.12 -10.23
N SER A 250 -4.33 5.16 -9.42
CA SER A 250 -3.03 4.51 -9.62
C SER A 250 -3.00 3.64 -10.88
N HIS A 251 -3.98 2.76 -11.04
CA HIS A 251 -4.04 1.85 -12.18
C HIS A 251 -4.24 2.58 -13.50
N GLY A 252 -5.13 3.58 -13.55
CA GLY A 252 -5.39 4.34 -14.76
C GLY A 252 -4.20 5.18 -15.21
N THR A 253 -3.33 5.62 -14.31
CA THR A 253 -2.13 6.39 -14.69
C THR A 253 -0.91 5.52 -15.02
N GLN A 254 -0.91 4.22 -14.69
CA GLN A 254 0.26 3.36 -14.83
C GLN A 254 0.08 2.23 -15.83
N ASP A 255 -1.05 1.52 -15.80
CA ASP A 255 -1.15 0.19 -16.41
C ASP A 255 -1.20 0.27 -17.94
N LEU A 256 -1.98 1.19 -18.50
CA LEU A 256 -2.09 1.39 -19.94
C LEU A 256 -1.09 2.42 -20.51
N TYR A 257 -0.40 3.18 -19.66
CA TYR A 257 0.51 4.22 -20.13
C TYR A 257 1.70 3.71 -20.97
N PRO A 258 2.35 2.57 -20.64
CA PRO A 258 3.36 2.00 -21.51
C PRO A 258 2.84 1.61 -22.89
N ASP A 259 1.60 1.10 -23.00
CA ASP A 259 0.96 0.79 -24.28
C ASP A 259 0.62 2.08 -25.05
N PHE A 260 0.13 3.12 -24.37
CA PHE A 260 -0.08 4.45 -24.94
C PHE A 260 1.20 5.00 -25.58
N LEU A 261 2.33 4.95 -24.88
CA LEU A 261 3.61 5.43 -25.39
C LEU A 261 4.08 4.64 -26.63
N LYS A 262 3.82 3.34 -26.67
CA LYS A 262 4.17 2.50 -27.84
C LYS A 262 3.23 2.71 -29.01
N SER A 263 1.92 2.70 -28.76
CA SER A 263 0.91 2.67 -29.83
C SER A 263 0.61 4.04 -30.42
N VAL A 264 0.69 5.12 -29.65
CA VAL A 264 0.39 6.50 -30.09
C VAL A 264 1.67 7.24 -30.49
N HIS A 265 2.73 7.11 -29.71
CA HIS A 265 3.99 7.82 -29.95
C HIS A 265 5.04 6.99 -30.67
N ASN A 266 4.76 5.70 -30.97
CA ASN A 266 5.67 4.77 -31.68
C ASN A 266 7.05 4.66 -31.00
N LEU A 267 7.10 4.77 -29.64
CA LEU A 267 8.34 4.68 -28.90
C LEU A 267 8.81 3.22 -28.78
N SER A 268 10.12 3.01 -28.89
CA SER A 268 10.70 1.69 -28.70
C SER A 268 10.54 1.20 -27.26
N SER A 269 10.52 -0.11 -27.06
CA SER A 269 10.40 -0.72 -25.72
C SER A 269 11.50 -0.25 -24.76
N ALA A 270 12.71 0.04 -25.24
CA ALA A 270 13.81 0.57 -24.43
C ALA A 270 13.51 1.99 -23.92
N VAL A 271 12.98 2.87 -24.78
CA VAL A 271 12.60 4.24 -24.39
C VAL A 271 11.45 4.22 -23.41
N VAL A 272 10.43 3.38 -23.65
CA VAL A 272 9.29 3.22 -22.74
C VAL A 272 9.76 2.71 -21.38
N SER A 273 10.68 1.75 -21.34
CA SER A 273 11.28 1.27 -20.08
C SER A 273 12.01 2.39 -19.31
N ASN A 274 12.76 3.26 -20.00
CA ASN A 274 13.43 4.39 -19.37
C ASN A 274 12.44 5.41 -18.79
N ILE A 275 11.33 5.71 -19.48
CA ILE A 275 10.23 6.54 -18.96
C ILE A 275 9.59 5.88 -17.73
N THR A 276 9.38 4.54 -17.79
CA THR A 276 8.84 3.78 -16.66
C THR A 276 9.75 3.86 -15.42
N VAL A 277 11.05 3.76 -15.58
CA VAL A 277 12.01 3.95 -14.47
C VAL A 277 11.92 5.38 -13.94
N LEU A 278 11.88 6.38 -14.83
CA LEU A 278 11.80 7.79 -14.42
C LEU A 278 10.52 8.11 -13.65
N TYR A 279 9.37 7.63 -14.10
CA TYR A 279 8.13 7.87 -13.36
C TYR A 279 8.08 7.11 -12.03
N ASN A 280 8.71 5.94 -11.89
CA ASN A 280 8.86 5.26 -10.60
C ASN A 280 9.75 6.05 -9.62
N ILE A 281 10.77 6.76 -10.11
CA ILE A 281 11.53 7.71 -9.28
C ILE A 281 10.61 8.84 -8.81
N GLY A 282 9.77 9.40 -9.71
CA GLY A 282 8.73 10.37 -9.36
C GLY A 282 7.78 9.83 -8.28
N ALA A 283 7.34 8.58 -8.41
CA ALA A 283 6.50 7.89 -7.46
C ALA A 283 7.13 7.79 -6.05
N ILE A 284 8.38 7.37 -5.97
CA ILE A 284 9.13 7.30 -4.71
C ILE A 284 9.24 8.68 -4.07
N LEU A 285 9.67 9.68 -4.82
CA LEU A 285 9.81 11.05 -4.33
C LEU A 285 8.47 11.64 -3.90
N GLY A 286 7.39 11.37 -4.64
CA GLY A 286 6.03 11.77 -4.30
C GLY A 286 5.58 11.20 -2.95
N CYS A 287 5.76 9.88 -2.74
CA CYS A 287 5.48 9.25 -1.45
C CYS A 287 6.22 9.94 -0.29
N LEU A 288 7.53 10.18 -0.45
CA LEU A 288 8.37 10.76 0.59
C LEU A 288 7.98 12.22 0.90
N VAL A 289 7.88 13.05 -0.14
CA VAL A 289 7.63 14.49 0.01
C VAL A 289 6.21 14.73 0.51
N ILE A 290 5.19 14.17 -0.12
CA ILE A 290 3.81 14.39 0.28
C ILE A 290 3.52 13.72 1.62
N GLY A 291 4.08 12.52 1.88
CA GLY A 291 4.03 11.88 3.18
C GLY A 291 4.58 12.79 4.28
N HIS A 292 5.75 13.39 4.07
CA HIS A 292 6.34 14.33 5.02
C HIS A 292 5.51 15.60 5.19
N VAL A 293 5.08 16.23 4.08
CA VAL A 293 4.25 17.45 4.09
C VAL A 293 2.94 17.22 4.85
N SER A 294 2.43 15.98 4.86
CA SER A 294 1.19 15.64 5.56
C SER A 294 1.26 15.79 7.09
N GLU A 295 2.46 15.92 7.68
CA GLU A 295 2.61 16.23 9.10
C GLU A 295 2.29 17.68 9.45
N SER A 296 2.52 18.61 8.53
CA SER A 296 2.24 20.03 8.75
C SER A 296 0.89 20.48 8.19
N LEU A 297 0.50 19.92 7.03
CA LEU A 297 -0.70 20.34 6.30
C LEU A 297 -1.96 19.56 6.70
N GLY A 298 -1.78 18.38 7.32
CA GLY A 298 -2.85 17.41 7.56
C GLY A 298 -3.00 16.41 6.40
N ARG A 299 -3.66 15.28 6.65
CA ARG A 299 -3.73 14.15 5.70
C ARG A 299 -4.57 14.51 4.46
N ARG A 300 -5.78 15.01 4.67
CA ARG A 300 -6.72 15.35 3.58
C ARG A 300 -6.18 16.45 2.67
N LYS A 301 -5.67 17.53 3.24
CA LYS A 301 -5.11 18.64 2.45
C LYS A 301 -3.91 18.21 1.63
N SER A 302 -3.06 17.32 2.18
CA SER A 302 -1.90 16.78 1.45
C SER A 302 -2.32 15.85 0.31
N ILE A 303 -3.36 15.05 0.49
CA ILE A 303 -3.97 14.27 -0.60
C ILE A 303 -4.47 15.23 -1.70
N MET A 304 -5.23 16.27 -1.35
CA MET A 304 -5.73 17.25 -2.32
C MET A 304 -4.59 18.01 -3.03
N LEU A 305 -3.50 18.35 -2.33
CA LEU A 305 -2.30 18.93 -2.94
C LEU A 305 -1.68 17.99 -3.97
N ALA A 306 -1.51 16.72 -3.62
CA ALA A 306 -0.96 15.70 -4.52
C ALA A 306 -1.85 15.50 -5.77
N LEU A 307 -3.18 15.46 -5.59
CA LEU A 307 -4.15 15.43 -6.70
C LEU A 307 -4.04 16.66 -7.60
N SER A 308 -3.85 17.85 -7.02
CA SER A 308 -3.67 19.10 -7.79
C SER A 308 -2.40 19.04 -8.65
N ILE A 309 -1.30 18.47 -8.12
CA ILE A 309 -0.06 18.25 -8.89
C ILE A 309 -0.32 17.31 -10.06
N SER A 310 -1.08 16.22 -9.84
CA SER A 310 -1.47 15.29 -10.91
C SER A 310 -2.30 16.00 -11.99
N VAL A 311 -3.26 16.84 -11.63
CA VAL A 311 -4.06 17.61 -12.59
C VAL A 311 -3.18 18.52 -13.46
N ILE A 312 -2.22 19.23 -12.88
CA ILE A 312 -1.32 20.12 -13.62
C ILE A 312 -0.47 19.34 -14.63
N SER A 313 -0.19 18.06 -14.40
CA SER A 313 0.63 17.24 -15.30
C SER A 313 -0.09 16.75 -16.57
N PHE A 314 -1.44 16.78 -16.64
CA PHE A 314 -2.21 16.23 -17.76
C PHE A 314 -1.78 16.70 -19.16
N PRO A 315 -1.56 18.00 -19.41
CA PRO A 315 -1.15 18.46 -20.73
C PRO A 315 0.15 17.83 -21.20
N ALA A 316 1.12 17.67 -20.29
CA ALA A 316 2.40 17.05 -20.60
C ALA A 316 2.31 15.52 -20.66
N TRP A 317 1.51 14.89 -19.78
CA TRP A 317 1.40 13.46 -19.64
C TRP A 317 0.60 12.81 -20.79
N ALA A 318 -0.57 13.36 -21.13
CA ALA A 318 -1.47 12.77 -22.13
C ALA A 318 -1.34 13.37 -23.54
N PHE A 319 -0.91 14.64 -23.63
CA PHE A 319 -0.86 15.39 -24.89
C PHE A 319 0.54 15.89 -25.25
N GLY A 320 1.58 15.47 -24.53
CA GLY A 320 2.95 15.80 -24.84
C GLY A 320 3.37 15.31 -26.24
N THR A 321 4.02 16.15 -27.02
CA THR A 321 4.47 15.83 -28.38
C THR A 321 5.93 15.43 -28.48
N SER A 322 6.73 15.75 -27.46
CA SER A 322 8.15 15.39 -27.40
C SER A 322 8.44 14.40 -26.29
N LEU A 323 9.49 13.61 -26.47
CA LEU A 323 9.95 12.63 -25.48
C LEU A 323 10.19 13.27 -24.10
N GLY A 324 10.84 14.44 -24.05
CA GLY A 324 11.13 15.14 -22.82
C GLY A 324 9.87 15.59 -22.08
N VAL A 325 8.84 16.07 -22.81
CA VAL A 325 7.57 16.50 -22.23
C VAL A 325 6.78 15.29 -21.69
N LEU A 326 6.72 14.19 -22.43
CA LEU A 326 6.07 12.94 -21.98
C LEU A 326 6.78 12.37 -20.74
N ALA A 327 8.11 12.37 -20.73
CA ALA A 327 8.90 11.90 -19.61
C ALA A 327 8.70 12.77 -18.35
N LEU A 328 8.71 14.11 -18.49
CA LEU A 328 8.43 15.04 -17.40
C LEU A 328 6.99 14.92 -16.92
N GLY A 329 6.03 14.85 -17.84
CA GLY A 329 4.61 14.68 -17.53
C GLY A 329 4.35 13.42 -16.73
N SER A 330 4.94 12.29 -17.15
CA SER A 330 4.80 11.02 -16.43
C SER A 330 5.47 11.03 -15.05
N PHE A 331 6.63 11.68 -14.92
CA PHE A 331 7.29 11.89 -13.62
C PHE A 331 6.41 12.69 -12.66
N VAL A 332 5.87 13.84 -13.10
CA VAL A 332 5.04 14.72 -12.25
C VAL A 332 3.69 14.05 -11.94
N MET A 333 3.10 13.34 -12.92
CA MET A 333 1.87 12.56 -12.70
C MET A 333 2.08 11.56 -11.56
N GLN A 334 3.11 10.72 -11.65
CA GLN A 334 3.36 9.69 -10.66
C GLN A 334 3.86 10.24 -9.33
N PHE A 335 4.53 11.39 -9.32
CA PHE A 335 4.84 12.13 -8.08
C PHE A 335 3.55 12.49 -7.34
N GLY A 336 2.53 13.01 -8.02
CA GLY A 336 1.23 13.33 -7.42
C GLY A 336 0.48 12.07 -6.99
N VAL A 337 0.26 11.12 -7.91
CA VAL A 337 -0.51 9.89 -7.68
C VAL A 337 0.05 9.07 -6.52
N GLN A 338 1.34 8.80 -6.54
CA GLN A 338 1.97 8.02 -5.46
C GLN A 338 2.20 8.86 -4.20
N GLY A 339 2.24 10.20 -4.33
CA GLY A 339 2.17 11.11 -3.19
C GLY A 339 0.89 10.93 -2.37
N VAL A 340 -0.26 10.70 -3.03
CA VAL A 340 -1.50 10.31 -2.33
C VAL A 340 -1.29 9.03 -1.53
N PHE A 341 -0.73 7.99 -2.14
CA PHE A 341 -0.44 6.72 -1.44
C PHE A 341 0.51 6.89 -0.26
N GLY A 342 1.47 7.82 -0.35
CA GLY A 342 2.41 8.10 0.74
C GLY A 342 1.74 8.56 2.04
N VAL A 343 0.53 9.11 1.96
CA VAL A 343 -0.26 9.54 3.14
C VAL A 343 -1.12 8.41 3.71
N ILE A 344 -1.45 7.40 2.89
CA ILE A 344 -2.47 6.39 3.20
C ILE A 344 -2.17 5.56 4.46
N PRO A 345 -0.97 4.99 4.69
CA PRO A 345 -0.70 4.24 5.91
C PRO A 345 -1.03 5.03 7.18
N ALA A 346 -0.64 6.30 7.25
CA ALA A 346 -0.94 7.16 8.38
C ALA A 346 -2.45 7.46 8.47
N HIS A 347 -3.08 7.87 7.36
CA HIS A 347 -4.48 8.27 7.34
C HIS A 347 -5.42 7.13 7.73
N LEU A 348 -5.22 5.93 7.19
CA LEU A 348 -6.04 4.77 7.52
C LEU A 348 -5.87 4.34 8.98
N ASN A 349 -4.64 4.38 9.52
CA ASN A 349 -4.40 4.01 10.92
C ASN A 349 -4.97 5.05 11.90
N GLU A 350 -4.87 6.34 11.59
CA GLU A 350 -5.43 7.42 12.42
C GLU A 350 -6.97 7.40 12.46
N LEU A 351 -7.63 6.92 11.41
CA LEU A 351 -9.10 6.79 11.35
C LEU A 351 -9.61 5.42 11.84
N SER A 352 -8.71 4.46 12.06
CA SER A 352 -9.10 3.13 12.52
C SER A 352 -9.38 3.11 14.03
N PRO A 353 -10.38 2.30 14.49
CA PRO A 353 -10.58 2.08 15.92
C PRO A 353 -9.37 1.39 16.55
N ASP A 354 -9.04 1.77 17.80
CA ASP A 354 -7.83 1.33 18.50
C ASP A 354 -7.71 -0.19 18.65
N SER A 355 -8.83 -0.86 18.85
CA SER A 355 -8.88 -2.33 19.03
C SER A 355 -8.65 -3.15 17.74
N VAL A 356 -8.67 -2.52 16.54
CA VAL A 356 -8.60 -3.22 15.24
C VAL A 356 -7.71 -2.52 14.22
N ARG A 357 -6.60 -1.96 14.67
CA ARG A 357 -5.68 -1.18 13.83
C ARG A 357 -4.91 -2.00 12.78
N SER A 358 -4.91 -3.32 12.86
CA SER A 358 -4.35 -4.18 11.80
C SER A 358 -5.43 -4.66 10.83
N LEU A 359 -6.56 -5.13 11.36
CA LEU A 359 -7.67 -5.64 10.57
C LEU A 359 -8.33 -4.54 9.75
N PHE A 360 -8.72 -3.43 10.42
CA PHE A 360 -9.57 -2.41 9.80
C PHE A 360 -8.89 -1.75 8.58
N PRO A 361 -7.68 -1.16 8.69
CA PRO A 361 -7.00 -0.57 7.53
C PRO A 361 -6.55 -1.63 6.52
N GLY A 362 -6.20 -2.84 6.97
CA GLY A 362 -5.84 -3.95 6.10
C GLY A 362 -6.98 -4.37 5.19
N VAL A 363 -8.17 -4.60 5.74
CA VAL A 363 -9.36 -4.97 4.96
C VAL A 363 -9.81 -3.83 4.05
N VAL A 364 -9.81 -2.59 4.55
CA VAL A 364 -10.11 -1.39 3.75
C VAL A 364 -9.20 -1.30 2.52
N TYR A 365 -7.88 -1.44 2.73
CA TYR A 365 -6.90 -1.38 1.65
C TYR A 365 -7.15 -2.48 0.60
N GLN A 366 -7.33 -3.73 1.02
CA GLN A 366 -7.53 -4.84 0.08
C GLN A 366 -8.88 -4.79 -0.64
N LEU A 367 -9.94 -4.33 0.01
CA LEU A 367 -11.23 -4.12 -0.66
C LEU A 367 -11.15 -2.96 -1.65
N GLY A 368 -10.47 -1.87 -1.31
CA GLY A 368 -10.23 -0.76 -2.24
C GLY A 368 -9.47 -1.21 -3.49
N MET A 369 -8.40 -2.01 -3.32
CA MET A 369 -7.66 -2.61 -4.43
C MET A 369 -8.54 -3.53 -5.29
N LEU A 370 -9.38 -4.36 -4.67
CA LEU A 370 -10.27 -5.28 -5.37
C LEU A 370 -11.34 -4.53 -6.17
N PHE A 371 -11.98 -3.53 -5.58
CA PHE A 371 -13.03 -2.75 -6.24
C PHE A 371 -12.47 -1.76 -7.29
N GLY A 372 -11.23 -1.33 -7.14
CA GLY A 372 -10.54 -0.50 -8.13
C GLY A 372 -9.98 -1.30 -9.34
N ALA A 373 -9.81 -2.61 -9.21
CA ALA A 373 -9.21 -3.44 -10.26
C ALA A 373 -9.90 -3.37 -11.65
N PRO A 374 -11.25 -3.17 -11.77
CA PRO A 374 -11.91 -3.00 -13.06
C PRO A 374 -11.54 -1.72 -13.83
N SER A 375 -10.87 -0.75 -13.19
CA SER A 375 -10.50 0.55 -13.78
C SER A 375 -9.78 0.42 -15.13
N VAL A 376 -8.84 -0.50 -15.24
CA VAL A 376 -8.07 -0.77 -16.48
C VAL A 376 -8.98 -1.19 -17.64
N GLY A 377 -9.98 -2.05 -17.35
CA GLY A 377 -10.98 -2.47 -18.34
C GLY A 377 -11.88 -1.34 -18.80
N ILE A 378 -12.29 -0.47 -17.87
CA ILE A 378 -13.12 0.72 -18.16
C ILE A 378 -12.34 1.70 -19.04
N GLU A 379 -11.10 1.99 -18.70
CA GLU A 379 -10.22 2.89 -19.44
C GLU A 379 -9.93 2.35 -20.84
N PHE A 380 -9.65 1.03 -20.96
CA PHE A 380 -9.47 0.36 -22.24
C PHE A 380 -10.73 0.47 -23.13
N ALA A 381 -11.93 0.33 -22.56
CA ALA A 381 -13.19 0.51 -23.29
C ALA A 381 -13.39 1.97 -23.76
N LEU A 382 -13.07 2.94 -22.91
CA LEU A 382 -13.11 4.36 -23.26
C LEU A 382 -12.17 4.71 -24.43
N ARG A 383 -11.02 4.04 -24.51
CA ARG A 383 -10.08 4.22 -25.63
C ARG A 383 -10.70 3.98 -26.99
N LEU A 384 -11.61 3.01 -27.08
CA LEU A 384 -12.25 2.65 -28.35
C LEU A 384 -13.18 3.77 -28.88
N SER A 385 -13.74 4.58 -27.99
CA SER A 385 -14.69 5.65 -28.35
C SER A 385 -14.05 7.05 -28.39
N LEU A 386 -13.10 7.34 -27.49
CA LEU A 386 -12.52 8.68 -27.31
C LEU A 386 -11.11 8.82 -27.90
N GLY A 387 -10.47 7.69 -28.26
CA GLY A 387 -9.04 7.65 -28.53
C GLY A 387 -8.20 7.67 -27.25
N TYR A 388 -6.91 7.30 -27.34
CA TYR A 388 -6.07 7.06 -26.17
C TYR A 388 -5.89 8.29 -25.26
N PRO A 389 -5.44 9.47 -25.73
CA PRO A 389 -5.16 10.60 -24.84
C PRO A 389 -6.38 11.06 -24.07
N TRP A 390 -7.54 11.10 -24.74
CA TRP A 390 -8.81 11.52 -24.10
C TRP A 390 -9.37 10.47 -23.16
N ALA A 391 -9.21 9.17 -23.46
CA ALA A 391 -9.64 8.09 -22.56
C ALA A 391 -8.92 8.20 -21.20
N LEU A 392 -7.57 8.28 -21.24
CA LEU A 392 -6.73 8.48 -20.07
C LEU A 392 -7.16 9.74 -19.29
N THR A 393 -7.32 10.87 -20.00
CA THR A 393 -7.61 12.15 -19.36
C THR A 393 -9.00 12.18 -18.72
N VAL A 394 -10.04 11.72 -19.42
CA VAL A 394 -11.42 11.75 -18.92
C VAL A 394 -11.59 10.82 -17.73
N PHE A 395 -11.04 9.59 -17.82
CA PHE A 395 -11.09 8.63 -16.72
C PHE A 395 -10.45 9.20 -15.46
N GLU A 396 -9.25 9.74 -15.58
CA GLU A 396 -8.50 10.26 -14.45
C GLU A 396 -9.08 11.57 -13.89
N LEU A 397 -9.55 12.48 -14.72
CA LEU A 397 -10.21 13.69 -14.24
C LEU A 397 -11.50 13.37 -13.45
N CYS A 398 -12.30 12.40 -13.92
CA CYS A 398 -13.46 11.94 -13.17
C CYS A 398 -13.06 11.32 -11.82
N THR A 399 -12.01 10.49 -11.82
CA THR A 399 -11.47 9.87 -10.61
C THR A 399 -10.94 10.91 -9.62
N ILE A 400 -10.16 11.88 -10.10
CA ILE A 400 -9.62 12.96 -9.28
C ILE A 400 -10.74 13.87 -8.75
N ALA A 401 -11.74 14.21 -9.57
CA ALA A 401 -12.89 14.99 -9.12
C ALA A 401 -13.64 14.28 -7.98
N ALA A 402 -13.88 12.97 -8.13
CA ALA A 402 -14.48 12.17 -7.07
C ALA A 402 -13.62 12.19 -5.79
N LEU A 403 -12.29 12.05 -5.92
CA LEU A 403 -11.37 12.10 -4.78
C LEU A 403 -11.36 13.46 -4.08
N PHE A 404 -11.44 14.58 -4.82
CA PHE A 404 -11.61 15.90 -4.21
C PHE A 404 -12.88 16.00 -3.38
N VAL A 405 -13.99 15.45 -3.87
CA VAL A 405 -15.27 15.42 -3.12
C VAL A 405 -15.12 14.53 -1.87
N ILE A 406 -14.61 13.30 -2.03
CA ILE A 406 -14.43 12.35 -0.94
C ILE A 406 -13.52 12.93 0.15
N CYS A 407 -12.36 13.48 -0.22
CA CYS A 407 -11.45 14.12 0.73
C CYS A 407 -12.02 15.43 1.28
N GLY A 408 -12.76 16.21 0.48
CA GLY A 408 -13.36 17.47 0.91
C GLY A 408 -14.36 17.31 2.07
N PHE A 409 -15.13 16.23 2.07
CA PHE A 409 -16.15 15.94 3.09
C PHE A 409 -15.75 14.84 4.09
N GLY A 410 -14.58 14.23 3.92
CA GLY A 410 -14.12 13.13 4.77
C GLY A 410 -13.71 13.56 6.18
N PRO A 411 -13.57 12.61 7.12
CA PRO A 411 -13.04 12.86 8.46
C PRO A 411 -11.53 13.16 8.41
N GLU A 412 -11.06 13.95 9.38
CA GLU A 412 -9.64 14.21 9.62
C GLU A 412 -9.33 13.91 11.09
N ARG A 413 -8.33 13.05 11.35
CA ARG A 413 -7.82 12.76 12.69
C ARG A 413 -6.29 12.89 12.74
N HIS A 414 -5.76 13.84 11.98
CA HIS A 414 -4.33 14.13 11.96
C HIS A 414 -3.79 14.36 13.37
N GLY A 415 -2.69 13.68 13.67
CA GLY A 415 -2.02 13.80 14.97
C GLY A 415 -2.71 13.06 16.13
N HIS A 416 -3.70 12.20 15.85
CA HIS A 416 -4.27 11.34 16.89
C HIS A 416 -3.21 10.41 17.50
N ASP A 417 -3.21 10.30 18.82
CA ASP A 417 -2.29 9.38 19.51
C ASP A 417 -2.67 7.93 19.19
N LEU A 418 -1.73 7.21 18.60
CA LEU A 418 -1.89 5.78 18.29
C LEU A 418 -1.41 4.88 19.46
N VAL A 419 -0.81 5.49 20.47
CA VAL A 419 -0.28 4.83 21.67
C VAL A 419 -0.93 5.50 22.86
N SER A 420 -2.07 4.97 23.29
CA SER A 420 -2.73 5.34 24.55
C SER A 420 -2.44 4.32 25.63
#